data_7095549e707f8957415b6dcd8bb3438c
#
_entry.id   7095549e707f8957415b6dcd8bb3438c
#
_cell.length_a   1.000
_cell.length_b   1.000
_cell.length_c   1.000
_cell.angle_alpha   90.00
_cell.angle_beta   90.00
_cell.angle_gamma   90.00
#
_symmetry.space_group_name_H-M   'P 1'
#
loop_
_entity.id
_entity.type
_entity.pdbx_description
1 polymer ?
#
loop_
_entity_poly.entity_id
_entity_poly.type
_entity_poly.pdbx_seq_one_letter_code
_entity_poly.pdbx_strand_id
1 'polypeptide(L)'
;MEYKHMAKPQLAVAASLPDNEPVFVGVDDGHFGIKAVTDAFGELRSVYVASRIAVGTNIELANSGDDDSWYENEAGDTYTVSDSVQFMDTRLGTYALSTENHVLIHHALVKLGLAGRNVSIASGLPISDFYVAGRPNLELVQRKIAALGAATLRNRNPSIQLAKIVGHRVYAEAIGAFYDLAIDNSGNEVDAVWAQVDAGPIAIVDIGGKTTDVGVIINGGRNIDAARSGSANIGGLSLNTAVELALKQHFKIDSLNPKQVDRAIMTGELRVWGTTHQCADIVDHEKDLLSKQIVQELKRRVRDGADLEAVYFVGGGSQLLEVQMKDLYPHAVFVPDPQNANARGNWKAAKFTNQG
;
A
#
# COMPACT_ATOMS: atom_id res chain seq x y z
N MET A 1 4.45 3.78 40.44
CA MET A 1 3.69 4.27 39.26
C MET A 1 3.12 3.07 38.54
N GLU A 2 1.84 2.81 38.73
CA GLU A 2 1.14 1.65 38.14
C GLU A 2 0.96 1.86 36.64
N TYR A 3 1.45 0.88 35.86
CA TYR A 3 1.15 0.80 34.43
C TYR A 3 -0.32 0.43 34.24
N LYS A 4 -1.15 1.41 33.86
CA LYS A 4 -2.50 1.16 33.39
C LYS A 4 -2.41 0.40 32.06
N HIS A 5 -2.85 -0.86 32.09
CA HIS A 5 -3.15 -1.63 30.89
C HIS A 5 -4.19 -0.86 30.07
N MET A 6 -3.82 -0.42 28.86
CA MET A 6 -4.79 0.06 27.88
C MET A 6 -5.72 -1.11 27.54
N ALA A 7 -7.02 -0.91 27.76
CA ALA A 7 -8.05 -1.87 27.41
C ALA A 7 -7.98 -2.18 25.91
N LYS A 8 -7.98 -3.49 25.58
CA LYS A 8 -8.10 -3.96 24.19
C LYS A 8 -9.37 -3.36 23.58
N PRO A 9 -9.37 -2.87 22.32
CA PRO A 9 -10.59 -2.43 21.69
C PRO A 9 -11.55 -3.62 21.58
N GLN A 10 -12.73 -3.51 22.21
CA GLN A 10 -13.82 -4.45 22.01
C GLN A 10 -14.21 -4.38 20.52
N LEU A 11 -14.16 -5.53 19.85
CA LEU A 11 -14.73 -5.70 18.52
C LEU A 11 -16.21 -5.26 18.58
N ALA A 12 -16.51 -4.12 17.96
CA ALA A 12 -17.88 -3.65 17.82
C ALA A 12 -18.65 -4.71 16.99
N VAL A 13 -19.73 -5.23 17.56
CA VAL A 13 -20.65 -6.12 16.85
C VAL A 13 -21.20 -5.35 15.65
N ALA A 14 -20.88 -5.83 14.45
CA ALA A 14 -21.27 -5.23 13.20
C ALA A 14 -22.80 -5.13 13.09
N ALA A 15 -23.31 -3.97 12.67
CA ALA A 15 -24.66 -3.87 12.13
C ALA A 15 -24.75 -4.85 10.96
N SER A 16 -25.73 -5.76 10.98
CA SER A 16 -25.87 -6.85 10.03
C SER A 16 -26.20 -6.31 8.63
N LEU A 17 -25.18 -6.26 7.75
CA LEU A 17 -25.45 -6.29 6.31
C LEU A 17 -26.12 -7.64 5.96
N PRO A 18 -27.01 -7.71 4.96
CA PRO A 18 -27.56 -8.99 4.52
C PRO A 18 -26.41 -9.96 4.20
N ASP A 19 -26.46 -11.18 4.75
CA ASP A 19 -25.38 -12.17 4.71
C ASP A 19 -24.92 -12.59 3.29
N ASN A 20 -25.61 -12.18 2.23
CA ASN A 20 -25.36 -12.61 0.84
C ASN A 20 -24.77 -11.55 -0.09
N GLU A 21 -24.77 -10.27 0.27
CA GLU A 21 -24.17 -9.26 -0.61
C GLU A 21 -22.67 -9.14 -0.35
N PRO A 22 -21.84 -9.13 -1.42
CA PRO A 22 -20.41 -8.99 -1.26
C PRO A 22 -20.04 -7.57 -0.77
N VAL A 23 -19.16 -7.51 0.21
CA VAL A 23 -18.58 -6.27 0.70
C VAL A 23 -17.53 -5.78 -0.28
N PHE A 24 -17.60 -4.50 -0.68
CA PHE A 24 -16.53 -3.89 -1.49
C PHE A 24 -15.32 -3.55 -0.63
N VAL A 25 -14.14 -3.97 -1.09
CA VAL A 25 -12.87 -3.72 -0.41
C VAL A 25 -11.86 -3.20 -1.43
N GLY A 26 -11.35 -1.99 -1.20
CA GLY A 26 -10.18 -1.51 -1.92
C GLY A 26 -8.90 -2.02 -1.26
N VAL A 27 -8.01 -2.57 -2.04
CA VAL A 27 -6.72 -3.12 -1.59
C VAL A 27 -5.59 -2.45 -2.37
N ASP A 28 -4.61 -1.96 -1.65
CA ASP A 28 -3.29 -1.64 -2.19
C ASP A 28 -2.34 -2.73 -1.67
N ASP A 29 -2.03 -3.70 -2.52
CA ASP A 29 -1.18 -4.85 -2.21
C ASP A 29 0.30 -4.55 -2.44
N GLY A 30 0.76 -3.44 -1.87
CA GLY A 30 2.09 -2.90 -2.04
C GLY A 30 3.22 -3.74 -1.43
N HIS A 31 4.42 -3.56 -1.97
CA HIS A 31 5.63 -4.26 -1.52
C HIS A 31 6.08 -3.89 -0.11
N PHE A 32 5.75 -2.71 0.38
CA PHE A 32 6.06 -2.27 1.76
C PHE A 32 4.98 -2.68 2.76
N GLY A 33 3.73 -2.66 2.34
CA GLY A 33 2.59 -3.04 3.17
C GLY A 33 1.30 -3.10 2.38
N ILE A 34 0.41 -3.98 2.82
CA ILE A 34 -0.97 -4.06 2.31
C ILE A 34 -1.82 -3.03 3.05
N LYS A 35 -2.58 -2.24 2.32
CA LYS A 35 -3.63 -1.38 2.86
C LYS A 35 -4.96 -1.91 2.34
N ALA A 36 -5.94 -2.03 3.22
CA ALA A 36 -7.29 -2.43 2.83
C ALA A 36 -8.31 -1.47 3.43
N VAL A 37 -9.29 -1.08 2.62
CA VAL A 37 -10.30 -0.07 2.95
C VAL A 37 -11.69 -0.59 2.63
N THR A 38 -12.65 -0.39 3.53
CA THR A 38 -14.07 -0.73 3.34
C THR A 38 -14.96 0.16 4.20
N ASP A 39 -16.20 0.31 3.80
CA ASP A 39 -17.28 0.94 4.58
C ASP A 39 -18.32 -0.07 5.11
N ALA A 40 -18.00 -1.35 5.11
CA ALA A 40 -18.91 -2.45 5.51
C ALA A 40 -19.52 -2.31 6.89
N PHE A 41 -19.00 -1.44 7.73
CA PHE A 41 -19.43 -1.25 9.12
C PHE A 41 -20.16 0.09 9.34
N GLY A 42 -20.62 0.74 8.27
CA GLY A 42 -21.30 2.04 8.32
C GLY A 42 -20.36 3.24 8.40
N GLU A 43 -19.07 3.01 8.52
CA GLU A 43 -18.00 4.00 8.48
C GLU A 43 -16.84 3.47 7.63
N LEU A 44 -16.07 4.41 7.03
CA LEU A 44 -14.89 4.02 6.28
C LEU A 44 -13.79 3.57 7.25
N ARG A 45 -13.36 2.32 7.11
CA ARG A 45 -12.26 1.72 7.89
C ARG A 45 -11.10 1.36 7.00
N SER A 46 -9.90 1.53 7.52
CA SER A 46 -8.68 1.10 6.87
C SER A 46 -7.81 0.28 7.83
N VAL A 47 -7.03 -0.62 7.26
CA VAL A 47 -5.96 -1.35 7.96
C VAL A 47 -4.69 -1.27 7.15
N TYR A 48 -3.57 -1.32 7.87
CA TYR A 48 -2.24 -1.48 7.32
C TYR A 48 -1.61 -2.76 7.88
N VAL A 49 -1.07 -3.58 6.99
CA VAL A 49 -0.29 -4.78 7.32
C VAL A 49 1.05 -4.66 6.62
N ALA A 50 2.15 -4.62 7.36
CA ALA A 50 3.47 -4.62 6.74
C ALA A 50 3.65 -5.87 5.87
N SER A 51 4.23 -5.74 4.67
CA SER A 51 4.47 -6.87 3.76
C SER A 51 5.66 -7.70 4.25
N ARG A 52 5.54 -8.20 5.48
CA ARG A 52 6.53 -9.01 6.20
C ARG A 52 5.97 -10.39 6.47
N ILE A 53 6.44 -11.34 5.68
CA ILE A 53 6.00 -12.71 5.71
C ILE A 53 7.19 -13.66 5.62
N ALA A 54 7.19 -14.69 6.44
CA ALA A 54 8.19 -15.76 6.40
C ALA A 54 7.51 -17.09 6.06
N VAL A 55 8.21 -17.93 5.32
CA VAL A 55 7.83 -19.34 5.16
C VAL A 55 8.20 -20.10 6.43
N GLY A 56 7.29 -20.93 6.92
CA GLY A 56 7.43 -21.64 8.18
C GLY A 56 6.66 -21.00 9.31
N THR A 57 6.76 -21.63 10.49
CA THR A 57 6.09 -21.20 11.72
C THR A 57 7.10 -20.81 12.78
N ASN A 58 6.79 -19.80 13.58
CA ASN A 58 7.53 -19.49 14.79
C ASN A 58 7.18 -20.49 15.90
N ILE A 59 8.09 -20.69 16.86
CA ILE A 59 7.81 -21.44 18.08
C ILE A 59 7.07 -20.52 19.04
N GLU A 60 5.83 -20.88 19.40
CA GLU A 60 5.10 -20.17 20.43
C GLU A 60 5.63 -20.51 21.82
N LEU A 61 5.84 -19.47 22.65
CA LEU A 61 6.20 -19.65 24.06
C LEU A 61 4.99 -19.87 24.97
N ALA A 62 3.81 -19.47 24.52
CA ALA A 62 2.54 -19.68 25.22
C ALA A 62 1.45 -20.01 24.18
N ASN A 63 0.59 -20.95 24.54
CA ASN A 63 -0.54 -21.34 23.70
C ASN A 63 -1.62 -20.25 23.81
N SER A 64 -1.42 -19.11 23.14
CA SER A 64 -2.32 -17.95 23.24
C SER A 64 -3.67 -18.18 22.56
N GLY A 65 -3.77 -19.16 21.65
CA GLY A 65 -5.01 -19.50 20.93
C GLY A 65 -5.59 -18.40 20.04
N ASP A 66 -5.10 -17.19 20.19
CA ASP A 66 -5.61 -15.97 19.54
C ASP A 66 -4.71 -15.48 18.40
N ASP A 67 -3.67 -16.25 18.02
CA ASP A 67 -2.77 -15.84 16.94
C ASP A 67 -3.44 -16.03 15.59
N ASP A 68 -3.70 -14.92 14.91
CA ASP A 68 -4.30 -14.83 13.57
C ASP A 68 -3.25 -14.74 12.46
N SER A 69 -1.96 -14.77 12.80
CA SER A 69 -0.84 -14.50 11.88
C SER A 69 -0.33 -15.72 11.12
N TRP A 70 -0.86 -16.92 11.39
CA TRP A 70 -0.39 -18.18 10.81
C TRP A 70 -1.34 -18.74 9.77
N TYR A 71 -0.78 -19.05 8.60
CA TYR A 71 -1.51 -19.53 7.44
C TYR A 71 -0.90 -20.82 6.90
N GLU A 72 -1.73 -21.58 6.18
CA GLU A 72 -1.30 -22.80 5.49
C GLU A 72 -2.02 -22.88 4.14
N ASN A 73 -1.29 -23.32 3.11
CA ASN A 73 -1.85 -23.59 1.78
C ASN A 73 -2.23 -25.09 1.64
N GLU A 74 -2.84 -25.48 0.53
CA GLU A 74 -3.22 -26.88 0.26
C GLU A 74 -2.03 -27.83 0.18
N ALA A 75 -0.84 -27.34 -0.21
CA ALA A 75 0.38 -28.15 -0.27
C ALA A 75 0.97 -28.43 1.12
N GLY A 76 0.43 -27.80 2.18
CA GLY A 76 0.92 -27.89 3.55
C GLY A 76 2.05 -26.92 3.88
N ASP A 77 2.39 -26.00 2.96
CA ASP A 77 3.35 -24.95 3.27
C ASP A 77 2.73 -23.97 4.26
N THR A 78 3.52 -23.58 5.23
CA THR A 78 3.09 -22.66 6.29
C THR A 78 3.73 -21.29 6.15
N TYR A 79 2.98 -20.26 6.56
CA TYR A 79 3.38 -18.86 6.45
C TYR A 79 3.10 -18.13 7.76
N THR A 80 4.03 -17.26 8.16
CA THR A 80 3.86 -16.40 9.33
C THR A 80 3.95 -14.93 8.92
N VAL A 81 2.90 -14.17 9.19
CA VAL A 81 2.90 -12.70 9.03
C VAL A 81 3.36 -12.09 10.34
N SER A 82 4.53 -11.46 10.36
CA SER A 82 5.08 -10.86 11.59
C SER A 82 6.12 -9.79 11.28
N ASP A 83 6.05 -8.69 12.01
CA ASP A 83 7.05 -7.62 11.93
C ASP A 83 8.42 -7.99 12.55
N SER A 84 8.51 -9.10 13.24
CA SER A 84 9.69 -9.48 14.05
C SER A 84 10.51 -10.61 13.44
N VAL A 85 10.04 -11.22 12.35
CA VAL A 85 10.76 -12.31 11.67
C VAL A 85 11.60 -11.77 10.52
N GLN A 86 12.63 -12.53 10.16
CA GLN A 86 13.31 -12.31 8.88
C GLN A 86 12.32 -12.67 7.77
N PHE A 87 11.94 -11.69 6.96
CA PHE A 87 10.91 -11.82 5.94
C PHE A 87 11.52 -11.95 4.54
N MET A 88 10.71 -12.44 3.62
CA MET A 88 11.09 -12.54 2.21
C MET A 88 11.18 -11.15 1.57
N ASP A 89 12.10 -10.99 0.62
CA ASP A 89 12.16 -9.77 -0.20
C ASP A 89 10.98 -9.77 -1.19
N THR A 90 10.00 -8.92 -0.95
CA THR A 90 8.81 -8.78 -1.79
C THR A 90 9.09 -8.11 -3.14
N ARG A 91 10.29 -7.53 -3.36
CA ARG A 91 10.64 -6.80 -4.60
C ARG A 91 10.75 -7.66 -5.85
N LEU A 92 10.56 -8.98 -5.72
CA LEU A 92 10.55 -9.90 -6.86
C LEU A 92 9.38 -9.60 -7.80
N GLY A 93 9.61 -9.69 -9.12
CA GLY A 93 8.65 -9.30 -10.16
C GLY A 93 7.35 -10.12 -10.21
N THR A 94 7.27 -11.24 -9.48
CA THR A 94 6.10 -12.12 -9.40
C THR A 94 5.28 -11.93 -8.12
N TYR A 95 5.63 -10.97 -7.25
CA TYR A 95 5.02 -10.79 -5.94
C TYR A 95 3.48 -10.67 -6.00
N ALA A 96 2.93 -9.88 -6.92
CA ALA A 96 1.49 -9.70 -7.07
C ALA A 96 0.71 -11.01 -7.43
N LEU A 97 1.42 -12.09 -7.78
CA LEU A 97 0.87 -13.41 -8.11
C LEU A 97 1.28 -14.47 -7.08
N SER A 98 2.04 -14.11 -6.06
CA SER A 98 2.62 -15.06 -5.12
C SER A 98 1.66 -15.44 -3.99
N THR A 99 1.87 -16.61 -3.40
CA THR A 99 1.12 -17.07 -2.23
C THR A 99 1.30 -16.12 -1.05
N GLU A 100 2.50 -15.55 -0.90
CA GLU A 100 2.82 -14.58 0.15
C GLU A 100 1.96 -13.32 0.05
N ASN A 101 1.77 -12.79 -1.16
CA ASN A 101 0.86 -11.66 -1.40
C ASN A 101 -0.58 -12.02 -1.03
N HIS A 102 -1.04 -13.22 -1.42
CA HIS A 102 -2.38 -13.69 -1.11
C HIS A 102 -2.59 -13.88 0.40
N VAL A 103 -1.62 -14.44 1.12
CA VAL A 103 -1.65 -14.54 2.59
C VAL A 103 -1.77 -13.16 3.22
N LEU A 104 -0.96 -12.20 2.77
CA LEU A 104 -0.97 -10.83 3.30
C LEU A 104 -2.31 -10.11 3.02
N ILE A 105 -2.91 -10.30 1.84
CA ILE A 105 -4.26 -9.79 1.54
C ILE A 105 -5.28 -10.41 2.48
N HIS A 106 -5.31 -11.74 2.63
CA HIS A 106 -6.24 -12.40 3.56
C HIS A 106 -6.02 -11.95 5.01
N HIS A 107 -4.76 -11.75 5.43
CA HIS A 107 -4.47 -11.23 6.76
C HIS A 107 -5.03 -9.81 6.94
N ALA A 108 -4.89 -8.94 5.94
CA ALA A 108 -5.49 -7.61 5.97
C ALA A 108 -7.02 -7.66 6.06
N LEU A 109 -7.67 -8.59 5.34
CA LEU A 109 -9.13 -8.80 5.42
C LEU A 109 -9.56 -9.29 6.82
N VAL A 110 -8.79 -10.19 7.46
CA VAL A 110 -9.03 -10.62 8.86
C VAL A 110 -8.90 -9.43 9.81
N LYS A 111 -7.82 -8.65 9.69
CA LYS A 111 -7.60 -7.43 10.52
C LYS A 111 -8.68 -6.37 10.30
N LEU A 112 -9.25 -6.29 9.11
CA LEU A 112 -10.35 -5.40 8.78
C LEU A 112 -11.71 -5.88 9.36
N GLY A 113 -11.76 -7.10 9.92
CA GLY A 113 -12.97 -7.68 10.51
C GLY A 113 -13.88 -8.40 9.50
N LEU A 114 -13.35 -8.77 8.33
CA LEU A 114 -14.12 -9.40 7.24
C LEU A 114 -13.98 -10.92 7.18
N ALA A 115 -13.49 -11.55 8.27
CA ALA A 115 -13.46 -13.01 8.38
C ALA A 115 -14.84 -13.62 8.11
N GLY A 116 -14.90 -14.67 7.29
CA GLY A 116 -16.12 -15.37 6.89
C GLY A 116 -17.07 -14.62 5.94
N ARG A 117 -16.76 -13.40 5.52
CA ARG A 117 -17.61 -12.60 4.62
C ARG A 117 -17.31 -12.87 3.15
N ASN A 118 -18.33 -12.68 2.30
CA ASN A 118 -18.12 -12.54 0.86
C ASN A 118 -17.58 -11.15 0.57
N VAL A 119 -16.48 -11.05 -0.19
CA VAL A 119 -15.86 -9.76 -0.55
C VAL A 119 -15.64 -9.63 -2.05
N SER A 120 -15.84 -8.43 -2.58
CA SER A 120 -15.44 -8.03 -3.92
C SER A 120 -14.25 -7.08 -3.79
N ILE A 121 -13.07 -7.53 -4.21
CA ILE A 121 -11.81 -6.79 -4.06
C ILE A 121 -11.55 -5.93 -5.29
N ALA A 122 -11.03 -4.74 -5.08
CA ALA A 122 -10.38 -3.93 -6.10
C ALA A 122 -8.92 -3.70 -5.69
N SER A 123 -7.96 -4.10 -6.52
CA SER A 123 -6.52 -3.97 -6.25
C SER A 123 -5.77 -3.19 -7.34
N GLY A 124 -4.47 -2.94 -7.14
CA GLY A 124 -3.62 -2.18 -8.06
C GLY A 124 -2.58 -3.03 -8.79
N LEU A 125 -2.05 -2.47 -9.88
CA LEU A 125 -0.77 -2.82 -10.51
C LEU A 125 -0.03 -1.53 -10.85
N PRO A 126 1.31 -1.49 -10.76
CA PRO A 126 2.08 -0.37 -11.27
C PRO A 126 1.66 0.02 -12.69
N ILE A 127 1.66 1.31 -13.00
CA ILE A 127 1.20 1.81 -14.31
C ILE A 127 1.89 1.07 -15.46
N SER A 128 3.21 0.85 -15.36
CA SER A 128 3.98 0.18 -16.42
C SER A 128 3.70 -1.32 -16.55
N ASP A 129 3.16 -1.95 -15.52
CA ASP A 129 2.71 -3.34 -15.54
C ASP A 129 1.26 -3.44 -16.06
N PHE A 130 0.43 -2.46 -15.68
CA PHE A 130 -0.97 -2.40 -16.12
C PHE A 130 -1.09 -1.97 -17.60
N TYR A 131 -0.25 -1.02 -18.07
CA TYR A 131 -0.25 -0.57 -19.45
C TYR A 131 1.03 -0.96 -20.17
N VAL A 132 0.91 -1.74 -21.25
CA VAL A 132 2.01 -2.10 -22.16
C VAL A 132 1.69 -1.59 -23.55
N ALA A 133 2.61 -0.82 -24.12
CA ALA A 133 2.43 -0.17 -25.44
C ALA A 133 1.11 0.64 -25.54
N GLY A 134 0.76 1.36 -24.48
CA GLY A 134 -0.43 2.22 -24.41
C GLY A 134 -1.77 1.47 -24.32
N ARG A 135 -1.75 0.18 -24.02
CA ARG A 135 -2.96 -0.66 -23.88
C ARG A 135 -2.94 -1.41 -22.55
N PRO A 136 -4.11 -1.68 -21.94
CA PRO A 136 -4.18 -2.53 -20.76
C PRO A 136 -3.57 -3.92 -21.01
N ASN A 137 -2.72 -4.37 -20.12
CA ASN A 137 -2.13 -5.72 -20.09
C ASN A 137 -3.13 -6.70 -19.51
N LEU A 138 -4.13 -7.06 -20.32
CA LEU A 138 -5.23 -7.92 -19.90
C LEU A 138 -4.74 -9.31 -19.46
N GLU A 139 -3.64 -9.80 -20.03
CA GLU A 139 -3.04 -11.09 -19.61
C GLU A 139 -2.60 -11.04 -18.15
N LEU A 140 -1.81 -10.03 -17.76
CA LEU A 140 -1.34 -9.89 -16.37
C LEU A 140 -2.50 -9.62 -15.42
N VAL A 141 -3.46 -8.77 -15.81
CA VAL A 141 -4.68 -8.49 -15.04
C VAL A 141 -5.45 -9.79 -14.77
N GLN A 142 -5.70 -10.59 -15.80
CA GLN A 142 -6.43 -11.87 -15.65
C GLN A 142 -5.64 -12.87 -14.80
N ARG A 143 -4.32 -12.94 -14.96
CA ARG A 143 -3.48 -13.79 -14.13
C ARG A 143 -3.54 -13.39 -12.65
N LYS A 144 -3.51 -12.10 -12.34
CA LYS A 144 -3.64 -11.61 -10.95
C LYS A 144 -5.01 -11.98 -10.37
N ILE A 145 -6.08 -11.76 -11.11
CA ILE A 145 -7.44 -12.13 -10.71
C ILE A 145 -7.54 -13.64 -10.46
N ALA A 146 -7.07 -14.45 -11.39
CA ALA A 146 -7.13 -15.90 -11.31
C ALA A 146 -6.28 -16.45 -10.16
N ALA A 147 -5.06 -15.93 -9.96
CA ALA A 147 -4.15 -16.38 -8.92
C ALA A 147 -4.73 -16.17 -7.52
N LEU A 148 -5.26 -14.98 -7.23
CA LEU A 148 -5.88 -14.71 -5.95
C LEU A 148 -7.19 -15.49 -5.75
N GLY A 149 -8.01 -15.63 -6.79
CA GLY A 149 -9.27 -16.40 -6.76
C GLY A 149 -9.07 -17.91 -6.59
N ALA A 150 -7.94 -18.46 -7.05
CA ALA A 150 -7.57 -19.86 -6.90
C ALA A 150 -6.79 -20.16 -5.62
N ALA A 151 -6.37 -19.14 -4.86
CA ALA A 151 -5.59 -19.31 -3.65
C ALA A 151 -6.40 -20.05 -2.57
N THR A 152 -5.99 -21.27 -2.27
CA THR A 152 -6.60 -22.09 -1.20
C THR A 152 -5.76 -21.97 0.04
N LEU A 153 -6.19 -21.09 0.91
CA LEU A 153 -5.52 -20.77 2.17
C LEU A 153 -6.44 -21.06 3.34
N ARG A 154 -5.86 -21.44 4.46
CA ARG A 154 -6.56 -21.48 5.76
C ARG A 154 -5.74 -20.77 6.82
N ASN A 155 -6.41 -20.13 7.75
CA ASN A 155 -5.76 -19.68 8.98
C ASN A 155 -5.59 -20.89 9.89
N ARG A 156 -4.46 -21.02 10.58
CA ARG A 156 -4.23 -22.13 11.50
C ARG A 156 -5.03 -22.00 12.80
N ASN A 157 -5.54 -20.82 13.12
CA ASN A 157 -6.56 -20.66 14.15
C ASN A 157 -7.92 -21.13 13.57
N PRO A 158 -8.51 -22.24 14.02
CA PRO A 158 -9.72 -22.81 13.45
C PRO A 158 -10.97 -21.95 13.67
N SER A 159 -10.90 -20.96 14.57
CA SER A 159 -11.99 -20.00 14.78
C SER A 159 -12.04 -18.92 13.70
N ILE A 160 -10.98 -18.79 12.88
CA ILE A 160 -10.89 -17.79 11.81
C ILE A 160 -11.20 -18.43 10.46
N GLN A 161 -12.40 -18.20 9.98
CA GLN A 161 -12.77 -18.50 8.59
C GLN A 161 -12.34 -17.33 7.70
N LEU A 162 -11.52 -17.58 6.66
CA LEU A 162 -11.08 -16.53 5.76
C LEU A 162 -12.26 -15.97 4.94
N ALA A 163 -12.14 -14.70 4.53
CA ALA A 163 -13.09 -14.09 3.64
C ALA A 163 -13.10 -14.82 2.28
N LYS A 164 -14.29 -14.98 1.68
CA LYS A 164 -14.44 -15.55 0.34
C LYS A 164 -14.40 -14.44 -0.69
N ILE A 165 -13.40 -14.44 -1.55
CA ILE A 165 -13.26 -13.48 -2.65
C ILE A 165 -14.19 -13.93 -3.78
N VAL A 166 -15.30 -13.22 -3.98
CA VAL A 166 -16.32 -13.52 -5.00
C VAL A 166 -16.20 -12.63 -6.23
N GLY A 167 -15.39 -11.57 -6.16
CA GLY A 167 -15.09 -10.67 -7.27
C GLY A 167 -13.73 -10.02 -7.07
N HIS A 168 -13.01 -9.79 -8.17
CA HIS A 168 -11.74 -9.09 -8.14
C HIS A 168 -11.59 -8.20 -9.39
N ARG A 169 -11.29 -6.93 -9.17
CA ARG A 169 -10.98 -5.94 -10.22
C ARG A 169 -9.57 -5.41 -10.00
N VAL A 170 -8.89 -5.06 -11.08
CA VAL A 170 -7.52 -4.53 -11.01
C VAL A 170 -7.48 -3.19 -11.74
N TYR A 171 -6.90 -2.18 -11.08
CA TYR A 171 -6.70 -0.83 -11.60
C TYR A 171 -5.20 -0.53 -11.73
N ALA A 172 -4.84 0.52 -12.45
CA ALA A 172 -3.46 1.02 -12.41
C ALA A 172 -3.26 1.85 -11.13
N GLU A 173 -2.12 1.68 -10.46
CA GLU A 173 -1.66 2.56 -9.38
C GLU A 173 -1.57 4.00 -9.88
N ALA A 174 -1.63 5.00 -9.00
CA ALA A 174 -1.87 6.41 -9.29
C ALA A 174 -3.25 6.70 -9.91
N ILE A 175 -3.83 5.82 -10.75
CA ILE A 175 -5.20 5.98 -11.24
C ILE A 175 -6.21 5.62 -10.14
N GLY A 176 -5.90 4.61 -9.32
CA GLY A 176 -6.63 4.38 -8.07
C GLY A 176 -6.64 5.64 -7.21
N ALA A 177 -5.48 6.25 -6.99
CA ALA A 177 -5.38 7.50 -6.22
C ALA A 177 -6.12 8.69 -6.89
N PHE A 178 -6.18 8.76 -8.23
CA PHE A 178 -7.03 9.75 -8.90
C PHE A 178 -8.51 9.59 -8.52
N TYR A 179 -9.04 8.36 -8.49
CA TYR A 179 -10.42 8.14 -8.02
C TYR A 179 -10.61 8.54 -6.56
N ASP A 180 -9.59 8.40 -5.72
CA ASP A 180 -9.66 8.88 -4.34
C ASP A 180 -9.83 10.40 -4.25
N LEU A 181 -9.16 11.15 -5.12
CA LEU A 181 -9.24 12.60 -5.19
C LEU A 181 -10.52 13.09 -5.85
N ALA A 182 -10.93 12.44 -6.94
CA ALA A 182 -12.02 12.89 -7.81
C ALA A 182 -13.42 12.53 -7.30
N ILE A 183 -13.53 11.56 -6.39
CA ILE A 183 -14.79 11.06 -5.84
C ILE A 183 -14.73 11.15 -4.30
N ASP A 184 -15.75 11.66 -3.65
CA ASP A 184 -15.87 11.66 -2.19
C ASP A 184 -16.25 10.26 -1.64
N ASN A 185 -16.32 10.11 -0.31
CA ASN A 185 -16.66 8.83 0.31
C ASN A 185 -18.15 8.43 0.15
N SER A 186 -18.98 9.34 -0.37
CA SER A 186 -20.41 9.11 -0.66
C SER A 186 -20.67 8.83 -2.16
N GLY A 187 -19.62 8.89 -2.99
CA GLY A 187 -19.71 8.65 -4.43
C GLY A 187 -19.99 9.89 -5.29
N ASN A 188 -19.95 11.10 -4.67
CA ASN A 188 -20.13 12.33 -5.43
C ASN A 188 -18.80 12.80 -6.02
N GLU A 189 -18.87 13.52 -7.12
CA GLU A 189 -17.72 14.20 -7.71
C GLU A 189 -17.18 15.29 -6.78
N VAL A 190 -15.85 15.44 -6.71
CA VAL A 190 -15.19 16.52 -5.99
C VAL A 190 -14.95 17.68 -6.96
N ASP A 191 -15.85 18.67 -6.95
CA ASP A 191 -15.88 19.79 -7.89
C ASP A 191 -14.52 20.47 -8.09
N ALA A 192 -13.74 20.65 -7.01
CA ALA A 192 -12.43 21.29 -7.09
C ALA A 192 -11.40 20.51 -7.92
N VAL A 193 -11.45 19.17 -7.85
CA VAL A 193 -10.56 18.30 -8.63
C VAL A 193 -11.02 18.24 -10.08
N TRP A 194 -12.32 18.13 -10.31
CA TRP A 194 -12.87 18.10 -11.67
C TRP A 194 -12.67 19.44 -12.39
N ALA A 195 -12.77 20.58 -11.70
CA ALA A 195 -12.46 21.89 -12.29
C ALA A 195 -11.01 21.97 -12.77
N GLN A 196 -10.04 21.40 -12.06
CA GLN A 196 -8.64 21.33 -12.50
C GLN A 196 -8.48 20.41 -13.72
N VAL A 197 -9.11 19.23 -13.68
CA VAL A 197 -9.06 18.24 -14.77
C VAL A 197 -9.69 18.79 -16.06
N ASP A 198 -10.72 19.63 -15.96
CA ASP A 198 -11.35 20.30 -17.09
C ASP A 198 -10.50 21.49 -17.62
N ALA A 199 -9.78 22.16 -16.74
CA ALA A 199 -8.90 23.26 -17.11
C ALA A 199 -7.64 22.79 -17.86
N GLY A 200 -7.06 21.63 -17.44
CA GLY A 200 -5.85 21.10 -18.07
C GLY A 200 -5.39 19.77 -17.50
N PRO A 201 -4.21 19.30 -17.91
CA PRO A 201 -3.63 18.08 -17.37
C PRO A 201 -3.32 18.19 -15.87
N ILE A 202 -3.50 17.10 -15.13
CA ILE A 202 -2.99 16.95 -13.76
C ILE A 202 -2.05 15.75 -13.67
N ALA A 203 -1.10 15.77 -12.75
CA ALA A 203 -0.24 14.63 -12.48
C ALA A 203 -0.54 14.04 -11.09
N ILE A 204 -0.60 12.71 -11.01
CA ILE A 204 -0.62 11.94 -9.77
C ILE A 204 0.74 11.26 -9.64
N VAL A 205 1.44 11.52 -8.54
CA VAL A 205 2.75 10.95 -8.23
C VAL A 205 2.58 10.06 -7.01
N ASP A 206 2.58 8.77 -7.24
CA ASP A 206 2.49 7.76 -6.17
C ASP A 206 3.89 7.27 -5.82
N ILE A 207 4.36 7.59 -4.62
CA ILE A 207 5.64 7.10 -4.09
C ILE A 207 5.34 5.91 -3.19
N GLY A 208 5.38 4.72 -3.78
CA GLY A 208 5.14 3.45 -3.11
C GLY A 208 6.38 2.87 -2.41
N GLY A 209 6.27 1.58 -2.05
CA GLY A 209 7.39 0.85 -1.43
C GLY A 209 8.50 0.52 -2.42
N LYS A 210 8.17 -0.05 -3.57
CA LYS A 210 9.13 -0.46 -4.61
C LYS A 210 9.23 0.54 -5.74
N THR A 211 8.10 1.12 -6.15
CA THR A 211 7.99 1.98 -7.32
C THR A 211 7.58 3.40 -6.96
N THR A 212 7.91 4.32 -7.84
CA THR A 212 7.26 5.61 -7.99
C THR A 212 6.50 5.59 -9.31
N ASP A 213 5.18 5.75 -9.23
CA ASP A 213 4.27 5.75 -10.36
C ASP A 213 3.80 7.17 -10.66
N VAL A 214 3.89 7.57 -11.94
CA VAL A 214 3.42 8.88 -12.40
C VAL A 214 2.30 8.66 -13.39
N GLY A 215 1.11 9.13 -13.07
CA GLY A 215 -0.06 9.13 -13.95
C GLY A 215 -0.41 10.57 -14.35
N VAL A 216 -0.32 10.90 -15.63
CA VAL A 216 -0.74 12.20 -16.14
C VAL A 216 -2.13 12.06 -16.77
N ILE A 217 -3.11 12.68 -16.14
CA ILE A 217 -4.52 12.64 -16.53
C ILE A 217 -4.78 13.80 -17.49
N ILE A 218 -5.43 13.52 -18.60
CA ILE A 218 -5.73 14.46 -19.69
C ILE A 218 -7.17 14.33 -20.18
N ASN A 219 -7.58 15.24 -21.05
CA ASN A 219 -8.90 15.21 -21.75
C ASN A 219 -10.09 15.13 -20.78
N GLY A 220 -10.13 15.98 -19.75
CA GLY A 220 -11.22 15.99 -18.80
C GLY A 220 -11.35 14.67 -18.04
N GLY A 221 -10.25 14.09 -17.58
CA GLY A 221 -10.25 12.84 -16.77
C GLY A 221 -10.43 11.55 -17.57
N ARG A 222 -10.56 11.63 -18.91
CA ARG A 222 -10.93 10.47 -19.75
C ARG A 222 -9.74 9.63 -20.22
N ASN A 223 -8.55 10.20 -20.21
CA ASN A 223 -7.35 9.57 -20.78
C ASN A 223 -6.14 9.76 -19.87
N ILE A 224 -5.15 8.91 -20.10
CA ILE A 224 -3.81 9.01 -19.52
C ILE A 224 -2.84 9.34 -20.64
N ASP A 225 -1.98 10.31 -20.42
CA ASP A 225 -0.86 10.60 -21.33
C ASP A 225 0.19 9.49 -21.20
N ALA A 226 0.20 8.56 -22.13
CA ALA A 226 1.09 7.40 -22.10
C ALA A 226 2.58 7.78 -22.21
N ALA A 227 2.91 8.91 -22.79
CA ALA A 227 4.29 9.36 -22.94
C ALA A 227 4.86 9.91 -21.63
N ARG A 228 4.01 10.52 -20.80
CA ARG A 228 4.37 11.13 -19.52
C ARG A 228 4.06 10.23 -18.31
N SER A 229 3.30 9.16 -18.51
CA SER A 229 2.93 8.23 -17.43
C SER A 229 3.82 6.99 -17.41
N GLY A 230 3.91 6.35 -16.25
CA GLY A 230 4.64 5.09 -16.07
C GLY A 230 5.31 5.00 -14.71
N SER A 231 5.98 3.89 -14.48
CA SER A 231 6.63 3.52 -13.21
C SER A 231 8.15 3.63 -13.29
N ALA A 232 8.77 3.93 -12.15
CA ALA A 232 10.21 3.80 -11.92
C ALA A 232 10.44 2.91 -10.70
N ASN A 233 11.44 2.02 -10.75
CA ASN A 233 11.79 1.13 -9.64
C ASN A 233 12.58 1.89 -8.55
N ILE A 234 11.96 2.92 -7.98
CA ILE A 234 12.49 3.79 -6.93
C ILE A 234 11.35 3.99 -5.93
N GLY A 235 11.56 3.63 -4.66
CA GLY A 235 10.52 3.75 -3.63
C GLY A 235 11.06 3.61 -2.22
N GLY A 236 10.16 3.59 -1.23
CA GLY A 236 10.50 3.60 0.19
C GLY A 236 11.39 2.44 0.66
N LEU A 237 11.30 1.26 0.04
CA LEU A 237 12.21 0.14 0.36
C LEU A 237 13.66 0.42 -0.01
N SER A 238 13.91 1.28 -1.00
CA SER A 238 15.27 1.76 -1.30
C SER A 238 15.83 2.59 -0.16
N LEU A 239 14.99 3.43 0.49
CA LEU A 239 15.36 4.18 1.69
C LEU A 239 15.70 3.25 2.84
N ASN A 240 14.85 2.25 3.12
CA ASN A 240 15.12 1.29 4.20
C ASN A 240 16.46 0.59 4.02
N THR A 241 16.76 0.14 2.79
CA THR A 241 18.05 -0.51 2.48
C THR A 241 19.23 0.43 2.66
N ALA A 242 19.11 1.68 2.19
CA ALA A 242 20.18 2.67 2.31
C ALA A 242 20.43 3.07 3.77
N VAL A 243 19.37 3.36 4.52
CA VAL A 243 19.44 3.69 5.95
C VAL A 243 20.01 2.52 6.77
N GLU A 244 19.57 1.28 6.53
CA GLU A 244 20.12 0.10 7.18
C GLU A 244 21.63 0.01 6.98
N LEU A 245 22.09 0.14 5.74
CA LEU A 245 23.51 0.09 5.39
C LEU A 245 24.30 1.20 6.08
N ALA A 246 23.81 2.44 6.02
CA ALA A 246 24.45 3.61 6.61
C ALA A 246 24.57 3.47 8.14
N LEU A 247 23.49 3.02 8.81
CA LEU A 247 23.48 2.78 10.25
C LEU A 247 24.43 1.66 10.65
N LYS A 248 24.46 0.54 9.91
CA LYS A 248 25.40 -0.57 10.16
C LYS A 248 26.84 -0.12 10.05
N GLN A 249 27.18 0.69 9.05
CA GLN A 249 28.53 1.24 8.88
C GLN A 249 28.90 2.22 10.00
N HIS A 250 27.99 3.13 10.36
CA HIS A 250 28.22 4.14 11.38
C HIS A 250 28.43 3.52 12.77
N PHE A 251 27.56 2.59 13.16
CA PHE A 251 27.62 1.94 14.48
C PHE A 251 28.50 0.69 14.52
N LYS A 252 29.08 0.27 13.39
CA LYS A 252 29.92 -0.93 13.24
C LYS A 252 29.21 -2.20 13.75
N ILE A 253 27.99 -2.42 13.30
CA ILE A 253 27.14 -3.56 13.65
C ILE A 253 26.84 -4.41 12.41
N ASP A 254 26.67 -5.71 12.59
CA ASP A 254 26.49 -6.64 11.46
C ASP A 254 25.04 -6.72 10.98
N SER A 255 24.06 -6.54 11.87
CA SER A 255 22.65 -6.68 11.54
C SER A 255 21.77 -5.72 12.33
N LEU A 256 20.64 -5.35 11.72
CA LEU A 256 19.53 -4.63 12.33
C LEU A 256 18.24 -5.40 12.10
N ASN A 257 17.35 -5.37 13.09
CA ASN A 257 15.99 -5.82 12.89
C ASN A 257 15.23 -4.77 12.04
N PRO A 258 14.36 -5.17 11.11
CA PRO A 258 13.58 -4.26 10.29
C PRO A 258 12.83 -3.19 11.08
N LYS A 259 12.27 -3.52 12.25
CA LYS A 259 11.62 -2.54 13.14
C LYS A 259 12.58 -1.47 13.66
N GLN A 260 13.85 -1.80 13.84
CA GLN A 260 14.86 -0.81 14.26
C GLN A 260 15.12 0.19 13.13
N VAL A 261 15.19 -0.29 11.89
CA VAL A 261 15.35 0.57 10.70
C VAL A 261 14.13 1.45 10.50
N ASP A 262 12.92 0.90 10.55
CA ASP A 262 11.69 1.69 10.45
C ASP A 262 11.60 2.76 11.54
N ARG A 263 11.91 2.38 12.79
CA ARG A 263 11.94 3.35 13.90
C ARG A 263 12.96 4.45 13.62
N ALA A 264 14.16 4.11 13.17
CA ALA A 264 15.18 5.11 12.86
C ALA A 264 14.69 6.08 11.78
N ILE A 265 14.06 5.58 10.71
CA ILE A 265 13.48 6.40 9.63
C ILE A 265 12.39 7.34 10.15
N MET A 266 11.53 6.83 11.03
CA MET A 266 10.38 7.59 11.54
C MET A 266 10.73 8.57 12.65
N THR A 267 11.70 8.25 13.50
CA THR A 267 11.98 9.02 14.74
C THR A 267 13.38 9.65 14.79
N GLY A 268 14.27 9.28 13.88
CA GLY A 268 15.68 9.67 13.97
C GLY A 268 16.44 8.99 15.10
N GLU A 269 15.89 7.91 15.70
CA GLU A 269 16.45 7.21 16.85
C GLU A 269 16.71 5.74 16.55
N LEU A 270 17.90 5.26 16.87
CA LEU A 270 18.26 3.84 16.80
C LEU A 270 18.54 3.28 18.20
N ARG A 271 17.90 2.16 18.56
CA ARG A 271 18.21 1.43 19.78
C ARG A 271 19.05 0.18 19.48
N VAL A 272 20.31 0.21 19.92
CA VAL A 272 21.28 -0.91 19.83
C VAL A 272 21.99 -1.11 21.16
N TRP A 273 22.36 -2.35 21.49
CA TRP A 273 22.99 -2.73 22.77
C TRP A 273 22.26 -2.19 24.02
N GLY A 274 20.92 -2.10 23.94
CA GLY A 274 20.09 -1.57 25.03
C GLY A 274 20.09 -0.06 25.19
N THR A 275 20.84 0.70 24.35
CA THR A 275 20.98 2.16 24.40
C THR A 275 20.35 2.80 23.16
N THR A 276 19.71 3.96 23.33
CA THR A 276 19.15 4.75 22.22
C THR A 276 20.16 5.80 21.76
N HIS A 277 20.38 5.87 20.47
CA HIS A 277 21.30 6.80 19.81
C HIS A 277 20.53 7.69 18.84
N GLN A 278 20.92 8.95 18.70
CA GLN A 278 20.42 9.86 17.68
C GLN A 278 21.08 9.54 16.34
N CYS A 279 20.26 9.46 15.27
CA CYS A 279 20.73 9.16 13.92
C CYS A 279 19.95 9.92 12.84
N ALA A 280 19.27 11.02 13.21
CA ALA A 280 18.47 11.83 12.30
C ALA A 280 19.29 12.30 11.09
N ASP A 281 20.53 12.80 11.31
CA ASP A 281 21.40 13.29 10.23
C ASP A 281 21.68 12.21 9.16
N ILE A 282 21.85 10.94 9.59
CA ILE A 282 22.08 9.81 8.69
C ILE A 282 20.81 9.55 7.87
N VAL A 283 19.65 9.52 8.54
CA VAL A 283 18.37 9.29 7.90
C VAL A 283 18.03 10.39 6.91
N ASP A 284 18.20 11.65 7.27
CA ASP A 284 17.90 12.80 6.44
C ASP A 284 18.79 12.85 5.20
N HIS A 285 20.07 12.49 5.36
CA HIS A 285 20.97 12.34 4.22
C HIS A 285 20.47 11.32 3.19
N GLU A 286 20.00 10.15 3.63
CA GLU A 286 19.48 9.12 2.74
C GLU A 286 18.13 9.52 2.13
N LYS A 287 17.27 10.24 2.86
CA LYS A 287 16.04 10.84 2.31
C LYS A 287 16.36 11.85 1.20
N ASP A 288 17.36 12.69 1.38
CA ASP A 288 17.81 13.65 0.37
C ASP A 288 18.33 12.96 -0.90
N LEU A 289 19.06 11.86 -0.75
CA LEU A 289 19.55 11.08 -1.90
C LEU A 289 18.39 10.44 -2.67
N LEU A 290 17.45 9.81 -1.96
CA LEU A 290 16.29 9.20 -2.59
C LEU A 290 15.39 10.24 -3.27
N SER A 291 15.12 11.37 -2.60
CA SER A 291 14.31 12.44 -3.18
C SER A 291 14.91 12.98 -4.48
N LYS A 292 16.22 13.17 -4.56
CA LYS A 292 16.91 13.58 -5.80
C LYS A 292 16.69 12.60 -6.95
N GLN A 293 16.71 11.29 -6.69
CA GLN A 293 16.42 10.27 -7.71
C GLN A 293 14.97 10.36 -8.20
N ILE A 294 14.01 10.49 -7.27
CA ILE A 294 12.59 10.65 -7.61
C ILE A 294 12.37 11.94 -8.43
N VAL A 295 12.96 13.04 -7.98
CA VAL A 295 12.89 14.34 -8.71
C VAL A 295 13.44 14.25 -10.13
N GLN A 296 14.53 13.51 -10.36
CA GLN A 296 15.06 13.28 -11.69
C GLN A 296 14.05 12.52 -12.58
N GLU A 297 13.40 11.51 -12.04
CA GLU A 297 12.36 10.78 -12.76
C GLU A 297 11.14 11.64 -13.05
N LEU A 298 10.68 12.46 -12.10
CA LEU A 298 9.58 13.41 -12.31
C LEU A 298 9.93 14.42 -13.41
N LYS A 299 11.13 15.03 -13.37
CA LYS A 299 11.59 15.97 -14.41
C LYS A 299 11.68 15.32 -15.77
N ARG A 300 12.02 14.05 -15.86
CA ARG A 300 12.03 13.30 -17.11
C ARG A 300 10.64 13.17 -17.72
N ARG A 301 9.60 12.98 -16.89
CA ARG A 301 8.21 12.76 -17.32
C ARG A 301 7.43 14.07 -17.49
N VAL A 302 7.46 14.93 -16.50
CA VAL A 302 6.59 16.13 -16.46
C VAL A 302 7.40 17.43 -16.48
N ARG A 303 8.73 17.38 -16.66
CA ARG A 303 9.63 18.55 -16.79
C ARG A 303 9.48 19.50 -15.60
N ASP A 304 9.16 20.78 -15.87
CA ASP A 304 8.88 21.82 -14.89
C ASP A 304 7.41 21.84 -14.44
N GLY A 305 6.55 21.04 -15.07
CA GLY A 305 5.13 20.93 -14.74
C GLY A 305 4.31 22.18 -15.08
N ALA A 306 4.86 23.13 -15.87
CA ALA A 306 4.20 24.39 -16.12
C ALA A 306 2.89 24.29 -16.92
N ASP A 307 2.67 23.16 -17.59
CA ASP A 307 1.42 22.84 -18.31
C ASP A 307 0.41 22.03 -17.49
N LEU A 308 0.75 21.72 -16.23
CA LEU A 308 -0.12 20.96 -15.33
C LEU A 308 -0.91 21.91 -14.43
N GLU A 309 -2.19 21.60 -14.20
CA GLU A 309 -3.04 22.34 -13.27
C GLU A 309 -2.75 21.98 -11.80
N ALA A 310 -2.28 20.74 -11.55
CA ALA A 310 -1.85 20.29 -10.24
C ALA A 310 -0.90 19.09 -10.34
N VAL A 311 -0.04 18.93 -9.31
CA VAL A 311 0.79 17.74 -9.09
C VAL A 311 0.46 17.18 -7.71
N TYR A 312 -0.29 16.11 -7.67
CA TYR A 312 -0.72 15.44 -6.44
C TYR A 312 0.29 14.37 -6.02
N PHE A 313 0.80 14.46 -4.80
CA PHE A 313 1.69 13.48 -4.20
C PHE A 313 0.91 12.55 -3.28
N VAL A 314 0.97 11.25 -3.56
CA VAL A 314 0.30 10.17 -2.84
C VAL A 314 1.29 9.04 -2.50
N GLY A 315 0.82 8.01 -1.79
CA GLY A 315 1.65 6.91 -1.34
C GLY A 315 2.41 7.22 -0.05
N GLY A 316 2.80 6.18 0.70
CA GLY A 316 3.50 6.33 1.98
C GLY A 316 4.87 7.02 1.87
N GLY A 317 5.55 6.88 0.73
CA GLY A 317 6.81 7.55 0.46
C GLY A 317 6.67 9.07 0.30
N SER A 318 5.53 9.57 -0.17
CA SER A 318 5.30 11.01 -0.28
C SER A 318 5.31 11.70 1.08
N GLN A 319 4.72 11.07 2.10
CA GLN A 319 4.74 11.56 3.48
C GLN A 319 6.15 11.54 4.07
N LEU A 320 6.95 10.52 3.76
CA LEU A 320 8.33 10.41 4.26
C LEU A 320 9.26 11.46 3.66
N LEU A 321 8.99 11.90 2.42
CA LEU A 321 9.84 12.80 1.63
C LEU A 321 9.23 14.19 1.42
N GLU A 322 8.12 14.51 2.09
CA GLU A 322 7.42 15.79 1.92
C GLU A 322 8.35 16.98 2.13
N VAL A 323 9.16 16.95 3.18
CA VAL A 323 10.10 18.04 3.51
C VAL A 323 11.08 18.31 2.37
N GLN A 324 11.56 17.26 1.71
CA GLN A 324 12.52 17.33 0.61
C GLN A 324 11.88 17.74 -0.73
N MET A 325 10.56 17.55 -0.88
CA MET A 325 9.90 17.65 -2.18
C MET A 325 8.81 18.73 -2.27
N LYS A 326 8.37 19.33 -1.15
CA LYS A 326 7.25 20.28 -1.10
C LYS A 326 7.42 21.51 -2.01
N ASP A 327 8.65 21.92 -2.25
CA ASP A 327 8.96 23.11 -3.06
C ASP A 327 9.33 22.74 -4.52
N LEU A 328 9.10 21.47 -4.94
CA LEU A 328 9.48 21.01 -6.29
C LEU A 328 8.64 21.66 -7.39
N TYR A 329 7.33 21.81 -7.16
CA TYR A 329 6.40 22.48 -8.06
C TYR A 329 5.57 23.49 -7.27
N PRO A 330 5.31 24.71 -7.80
CA PRO A 330 4.50 25.73 -7.11
C PRO A 330 3.07 25.29 -6.82
N HIS A 331 2.54 24.33 -7.58
CA HIS A 331 1.19 23.78 -7.51
C HIS A 331 1.19 22.31 -7.03
N ALA A 332 2.24 21.92 -6.28
CA ALA A 332 2.31 20.61 -5.64
C ALA A 332 1.29 20.51 -4.50
N VAL A 333 0.59 19.39 -4.42
CA VAL A 333 -0.38 19.07 -3.37
C VAL A 333 0.00 17.75 -2.72
N PHE A 334 0.40 17.77 -1.45
CA PHE A 334 0.58 16.58 -0.64
C PHE A 334 -0.77 16.25 0.01
N VAL A 335 -1.35 15.11 -0.38
CA VAL A 335 -2.70 14.76 0.05
C VAL A 335 -2.72 14.28 1.51
N PRO A 336 -3.79 14.53 2.27
CA PRO A 336 -3.95 13.93 3.60
C PRO A 336 -4.05 12.41 3.51
N ASP A 337 -3.44 11.68 4.46
CA ASP A 337 -3.43 10.21 4.51
C ASP A 337 -3.04 9.56 3.16
N PRO A 338 -1.88 9.94 2.60
CA PRO A 338 -1.51 9.60 1.24
C PRO A 338 -1.25 8.10 1.06
N GLN A 339 -0.88 7.40 2.13
CA GLN A 339 -0.60 5.96 2.10
C GLN A 339 -1.83 5.10 1.76
N ASN A 340 -3.04 5.57 2.07
CA ASN A 340 -4.29 4.86 1.79
C ASN A 340 -4.95 5.31 0.47
N ALA A 341 -4.39 6.26 -0.26
CA ALA A 341 -5.01 6.86 -1.44
C ALA A 341 -5.39 5.82 -2.51
N ASN A 342 -4.47 4.91 -2.88
CA ASN A 342 -4.79 3.85 -3.84
C ASN A 342 -5.87 2.89 -3.31
N ALA A 343 -5.77 2.44 -2.07
CA ALA A 343 -6.77 1.53 -1.49
C ALA A 343 -8.15 2.19 -1.42
N ARG A 344 -8.23 3.45 -0.95
CA ARG A 344 -9.49 4.22 -0.93
C ARG A 344 -10.05 4.42 -2.32
N GLY A 345 -9.21 4.83 -3.26
CA GLY A 345 -9.64 5.05 -4.63
C GLY A 345 -10.07 3.78 -5.34
N ASN A 346 -9.39 2.66 -5.12
CA ASN A 346 -9.81 1.35 -5.61
C ASN A 346 -11.19 0.96 -5.06
N TRP A 347 -11.44 1.20 -3.76
CA TRP A 347 -12.75 0.98 -3.15
C TRP A 347 -13.82 1.88 -3.78
N LYS A 348 -13.55 3.19 -3.95
CA LYS A 348 -14.47 4.14 -4.58
C LYS A 348 -14.77 3.76 -6.04
N ALA A 349 -13.73 3.42 -6.81
CA ALA A 349 -13.88 2.98 -8.18
C ALA A 349 -14.77 1.72 -8.29
N ALA A 350 -14.50 0.69 -7.45
CA ALA A 350 -15.28 -0.53 -7.46
C ALA A 350 -16.75 -0.31 -7.06
N LYS A 351 -17.00 0.58 -6.12
CA LYS A 351 -18.33 0.80 -5.54
C LYS A 351 -19.18 1.78 -6.37
N PHE A 352 -18.58 2.86 -6.89
CA PHE A 352 -19.34 3.97 -7.44
C PHE A 352 -19.23 4.14 -8.96
N THR A 353 -18.15 3.65 -9.63
CA THR A 353 -17.96 3.92 -11.07
C THR A 353 -18.48 2.82 -11.99
N ASN A 354 -18.86 1.66 -11.50
CA ASN A 354 -19.22 0.49 -12.31
C ASN A 354 -20.65 -0.01 -12.07
N GLN A 355 -21.60 0.89 -11.97
CA GLN A 355 -23.02 0.56 -11.99
C GLN A 355 -23.59 0.65 -13.42
N GLY A 356 -22.78 0.21 -14.41
CA GLY A 356 -23.18 0.14 -15.81
C GLY A 356 -22.98 -1.23 -16.41
#